data_ca275b3bebe8f4ef7e044c701a90aaa5
#
_entry.id   ca275b3bebe8f4ef7e044c701a90aaa5
#
_cell.length_a   1.000
_cell.length_b   1.000
_cell.length_c   1.000
_cell.angle_alpha   90.00
_cell.angle_beta   90.00
_cell.angle_gamma   90.00
#
_symmetry.space_group_name_H-M   'P 1'
#
loop_
_entity.id
_entity.type
_entity.pdbx_description
1 polymer ?
#
loop_
_entity_poly.entity_id
_entity_poly.type
_entity_poly.pdbx_seq_one_letter_code
_entity_poly.pdbx_strand_id
1 'polypeptide(L)'
;MSQKDASGSGAARAPWWRSIGPALITACVVFGPGSLVISANVGATYRFELLWLLALAGLLMGAFMTMSARAGVTAGATHFSTIAREIGRPFAALLGAVLCLTCAAFQFSNNLAIALAVGAFAPEGYVLPVQLAAMAAINVVLVVFLFKAQHIFKSIEGIMKVMVGVVLISFLINLFVARPDWMAVVRGLVPRRPEGLS
;
A
#
# COMPACT_ATOMS: atom_id res chain seq x y z
N MET A 1 45.16 -34.10 11.98
CA MET A 1 45.04 -33.99 10.53
C MET A 1 43.70 -33.35 10.24
N SER A 2 43.79 -32.20 10.10
CA SER A 2 43.61 -31.17 9.10
C SER A 2 42.16 -30.74 8.96
N GLN A 3 41.75 -29.82 9.82
CA GLN A 3 40.55 -28.99 9.66
C GLN A 3 41.03 -27.71 9.01
N LYS A 4 41.07 -27.67 7.67
CA LYS A 4 41.33 -26.50 6.86
C LYS A 4 40.40 -26.54 5.67
N ASP A 5 39.83 -25.40 5.33
CA ASP A 5 39.15 -25.08 4.08
C ASP A 5 37.62 -25.28 4.05
N ALA A 6 36.93 -24.48 4.87
CA ALA A 6 35.55 -24.07 4.59
C ALA A 6 35.33 -22.59 4.92
N SER A 7 36.29 -21.74 4.57
CA SER A 7 36.15 -20.28 4.60
C SER A 7 36.22 -19.78 3.17
N GLY A 8 35.08 -19.46 2.54
CA GLY A 8 35.13 -18.77 1.27
C GLY A 8 34.01 -19.02 0.30
N SER A 9 32.77 -19.26 0.72
CA SER A 9 31.66 -18.94 -0.17
C SER A 9 31.20 -17.51 0.11
N GLY A 10 31.89 -16.56 -0.52
CA GLY A 10 31.40 -15.19 -0.63
C GLY A 10 30.00 -15.24 -1.17
N ALA A 11 29.01 -15.02 -0.30
CA ALA A 11 27.63 -14.85 -0.69
C ALA A 11 27.63 -13.70 -1.72
N ALA A 12 27.58 -14.05 -3.00
CA ALA A 12 27.47 -13.10 -4.08
C ALA A 12 26.26 -12.24 -3.76
N ARG A 13 26.48 -10.97 -3.44
CA ARG A 13 25.40 -10.01 -3.13
C ARG A 13 24.46 -10.03 -4.30
N ALA A 14 23.25 -10.56 -4.06
CA ALA A 14 22.24 -10.59 -5.09
C ALA A 14 22.09 -9.18 -5.66
N PRO A 15 22.07 -9.02 -6.98
CA PRO A 15 22.03 -7.70 -7.60
C PRO A 15 20.80 -6.94 -7.07
N TRP A 16 20.96 -5.67 -6.77
CA TRP A 16 19.98 -4.80 -6.12
C TRP A 16 18.59 -4.82 -6.80
N TRP A 17 18.52 -5.07 -8.12
CA TRP A 17 17.24 -5.20 -8.84
C TRP A 17 16.41 -6.43 -8.43
N ARG A 18 17.01 -7.48 -7.87
CA ARG A 18 16.27 -8.60 -7.29
C ARG A 18 15.53 -8.21 -6.01
N SER A 19 15.99 -7.20 -5.30
CA SER A 19 15.34 -6.65 -4.11
C SER A 19 14.16 -5.72 -4.46
N ILE A 20 14.08 -5.24 -5.71
CA ILE A 20 12.99 -4.37 -6.17
C ILE A 20 11.65 -5.12 -6.20
N GLY A 21 11.65 -6.42 -6.53
CA GLY A 21 10.41 -7.21 -6.60
C GLY A 21 9.59 -7.18 -5.32
N PRO A 22 10.13 -7.58 -4.16
CA PRO A 22 9.42 -7.50 -2.88
C PRO A 22 9.02 -6.07 -2.50
N ALA A 23 9.85 -5.06 -2.78
CA ALA A 23 9.54 -3.67 -2.52
C ALA A 23 8.35 -3.17 -3.37
N LEU A 24 8.28 -3.58 -4.65
CA LEU A 24 7.15 -3.28 -5.52
C LEU A 24 5.86 -3.92 -5.02
N ILE A 25 5.90 -5.17 -4.55
CA ILE A 25 4.72 -5.84 -3.97
C ILE A 25 4.22 -5.06 -2.75
N THR A 26 5.13 -4.64 -1.86
CA THR A 26 4.78 -3.83 -0.70
C THR A 26 4.19 -2.48 -1.11
N ALA A 27 4.76 -1.83 -2.12
CA ALA A 27 4.22 -0.60 -2.67
C ALA A 27 2.80 -0.80 -3.25
N CYS A 28 2.54 -1.92 -3.94
CA CYS A 28 1.20 -2.25 -4.46
C CYS A 28 0.15 -2.37 -3.36
N VAL A 29 0.51 -2.99 -2.22
CA VAL A 29 -0.41 -3.16 -1.08
C VAL A 29 -0.81 -1.80 -0.51
N VAL A 30 0.11 -0.85 -0.50
CA VAL A 30 -0.13 0.51 0.02
C VAL A 30 -0.85 1.39 -1.00
N PHE A 31 -0.52 1.24 -2.28
CA PHE A 31 -1.15 1.95 -3.40
C PHE A 31 -2.48 1.31 -3.80
N GLY A 32 -3.41 1.23 -2.85
CA GLY A 32 -4.77 0.78 -3.15
C GLY A 32 -5.57 1.84 -3.91
N PRO A 33 -6.61 1.43 -4.68
CA PRO A 33 -7.48 2.37 -5.41
C PRO A 33 -8.14 3.39 -4.47
N GLY A 34 -8.44 3.02 -3.22
CA GLY A 34 -8.99 3.93 -2.22
C GLY A 34 -8.06 5.07 -1.84
N SER A 35 -6.76 4.81 -1.66
CA SER A 35 -5.78 5.86 -1.38
C SER A 35 -5.61 6.83 -2.56
N LEU A 36 -5.77 6.36 -3.80
CA LEU A 36 -5.76 7.22 -4.99
C LEU A 36 -6.94 8.18 -5.01
N VAL A 37 -8.15 7.70 -4.72
CA VAL A 37 -9.36 8.53 -4.67
C VAL A 37 -9.24 9.59 -3.57
N ILE A 38 -8.77 9.21 -2.37
CA ILE A 38 -8.58 10.15 -1.27
C ILE A 38 -7.53 11.20 -1.63
N SER A 39 -6.38 10.79 -2.18
CA SER A 39 -5.32 11.71 -2.58
C SER A 39 -5.78 12.67 -3.69
N ALA A 40 -6.56 12.18 -4.66
CA ALA A 40 -7.13 13.01 -5.71
C ALA A 40 -8.11 14.06 -5.15
N ASN A 41 -8.99 13.67 -4.22
CA ASN A 41 -9.92 14.58 -3.56
C ASN A 41 -9.19 15.64 -2.73
N VAL A 42 -8.19 15.24 -1.95
CA VAL A 42 -7.37 16.19 -1.17
C VAL A 42 -6.64 17.16 -2.10
N GLY A 43 -6.05 16.65 -3.19
CA GLY A 43 -5.37 17.48 -4.18
C GLY A 43 -6.31 18.44 -4.89
N ALA A 44 -7.53 18.03 -5.21
CA ALA A 44 -8.56 18.87 -5.83
C ALA A 44 -9.04 19.98 -4.88
N THR A 45 -9.17 19.69 -3.59
CA THR A 45 -9.69 20.63 -2.58
C THR A 45 -8.61 21.60 -2.09
N TYR A 46 -7.44 21.09 -1.72
CA TYR A 46 -6.38 21.86 -1.06
C TYR A 46 -5.17 22.15 -1.98
N ARG A 47 -5.23 21.73 -3.25
CA ARG A 47 -4.13 21.90 -4.21
C ARG A 47 -2.80 21.43 -3.62
N PHE A 48 -1.82 22.31 -3.47
CA PHE A 48 -0.48 22.01 -2.95
C PHE A 48 -0.31 22.27 -1.45
N GLU A 49 -1.31 22.80 -0.76
CA GLU A 49 -1.18 23.25 0.64
C GLU A 49 -0.88 22.11 1.63
N LEU A 50 -1.35 20.89 1.33
CA LEU A 50 -1.14 19.70 2.16
C LEU A 50 0.03 18.83 1.70
N LEU A 51 0.85 19.29 0.74
CA LEU A 51 1.94 18.50 0.19
C LEU A 51 3.01 18.19 1.24
N TRP A 52 3.27 19.11 2.17
CA TRP A 52 4.18 18.88 3.30
C TRP A 52 3.72 17.73 4.21
N LEU A 53 2.40 17.63 4.44
CA LEU A 53 1.82 16.56 5.26
C LEU A 53 1.98 15.19 4.57
N LEU A 54 1.77 15.15 3.26
CA LEU A 54 1.99 13.96 2.45
C LEU A 54 3.47 13.51 2.47
N ALA A 55 4.39 14.47 2.33
CA ALA A 55 5.82 14.21 2.42
C ALA A 55 6.22 13.68 3.81
N LEU A 56 5.70 14.30 4.88
CA LEU A 56 5.93 13.85 6.26
C LEU A 56 5.36 12.44 6.49
N ALA A 57 4.14 12.18 6.03
CA ALA A 57 3.53 10.85 6.14
C ALA A 57 4.36 9.79 5.40
N GLY A 58 4.88 10.10 4.21
CA GLY A 58 5.75 9.21 3.45
C GLY A 58 7.07 8.91 4.16
N LEU A 59 7.70 9.94 4.76
CA LEU A 59 8.92 9.77 5.56
C LEU A 59 8.69 8.89 6.80
N LEU A 60 7.62 9.15 7.55
CA LEU A 60 7.23 8.36 8.72
C LEU A 60 6.95 6.92 8.33
N MET A 61 6.20 6.71 7.25
CA MET A 61 5.90 5.37 6.72
C MET A 61 7.18 4.62 6.36
N GLY A 62 8.13 5.25 5.67
CA GLY A 62 9.43 4.66 5.33
C GLY A 62 10.23 4.29 6.56
N ALA A 63 10.24 5.15 7.59
CA ALA A 63 10.92 4.89 8.86
C ALA A 63 10.30 3.69 9.58
N PHE A 64 8.98 3.65 9.74
CA PHE A 64 8.29 2.53 10.38
C PHE A 64 8.44 1.21 9.63
N MET A 65 8.36 1.23 8.29
CA MET A 65 8.61 0.04 7.48
C MET A 65 10.03 -0.51 7.67
N THR A 66 11.02 0.38 7.71
CA THR A 66 12.42 -0.02 7.92
C THR A 66 12.60 -0.62 9.32
N MET A 67 12.02 -0.01 10.35
CA MET A 67 12.05 -0.53 11.72
C MET A 67 11.36 -1.89 11.82
N SER A 68 10.17 -2.04 11.22
CA SER A 68 9.43 -3.31 11.20
C SER A 68 10.20 -4.42 10.49
N ALA A 69 10.82 -4.11 9.35
CA ALA A 69 11.63 -5.07 8.61
C ALA A 69 12.84 -5.55 9.44
N ARG A 70 13.54 -4.63 10.12
CA ARG A 70 14.65 -4.96 11.02
C ARG A 70 14.18 -5.81 12.19
N ALA A 71 13.08 -5.44 12.85
CA ALA A 71 12.51 -6.21 13.94
C ALA A 71 12.10 -7.62 13.48
N GLY A 72 11.53 -7.75 12.26
CA GLY A 72 11.16 -9.05 11.68
C GLY A 72 12.33 -10.00 11.46
N VAL A 73 13.47 -9.47 11.03
CA VAL A 73 14.69 -10.27 10.82
C VAL A 73 15.33 -10.70 12.14
N THR A 74 15.27 -9.86 13.18
CA THR A 74 15.93 -10.13 14.46
C THR A 74 15.10 -10.95 15.43
N ALA A 75 13.78 -10.92 15.33
CA ALA A 75 12.90 -11.53 16.33
C ALA A 75 12.82 -13.07 16.28
N GLY A 76 13.21 -13.74 15.19
CA GLY A 76 13.23 -15.20 15.05
C GLY A 76 11.89 -15.93 15.31
N ALA A 77 10.86 -15.20 15.72
CA ALA A 77 9.52 -15.67 16.04
C ALA A 77 8.46 -14.68 15.56
N THR A 78 7.21 -15.10 15.48
CA THR A 78 6.10 -14.21 15.12
C THR A 78 5.97 -13.08 16.15
N HIS A 79 5.91 -11.83 15.70
CA HIS A 79 5.80 -10.65 16.58
C HIS A 79 4.66 -10.77 17.60
N PHE A 80 3.50 -11.30 17.19
CA PHE A 80 2.36 -11.52 18.08
C PHE A 80 2.66 -12.52 19.20
N SER A 81 3.40 -13.59 18.92
CA SER A 81 3.77 -14.58 19.95
C SER A 81 4.76 -13.98 20.96
N THR A 82 5.68 -13.14 20.50
CA THR A 82 6.61 -12.43 21.37
C THR A 82 5.88 -11.43 22.25
N ILE A 83 5.00 -10.61 21.69
CA ILE A 83 4.19 -9.65 22.45
C ILE A 83 3.28 -10.37 23.46
N ALA A 84 2.65 -11.48 23.07
CA ALA A 84 1.80 -12.26 23.97
C ALA A 84 2.57 -12.85 25.15
N ARG A 85 3.85 -13.19 24.94
CA ARG A 85 4.72 -13.73 25.99
C ARG A 85 5.30 -12.67 26.90
N GLU A 86 5.74 -11.52 26.34
CA GLU A 86 6.43 -10.45 27.09
C GLU A 86 5.46 -9.47 27.77
N ILE A 87 4.38 -9.10 27.09
CA ILE A 87 3.45 -8.06 27.54
C ILE A 87 2.11 -8.66 28.00
N GLY A 88 1.72 -9.79 27.41
CA GLY A 88 0.50 -10.51 27.79
C GLY A 88 -0.46 -10.72 26.62
N ARG A 89 -1.27 -11.76 26.75
CA ARG A 89 -2.28 -12.17 25.77
C ARG A 89 -3.35 -11.08 25.47
N PRO A 90 -3.90 -10.36 26.46
CA PRO A 90 -4.93 -9.36 26.17
C PRO A 90 -4.39 -8.21 25.32
N PHE A 91 -3.15 -7.80 25.52
CA PHE A 91 -2.53 -6.75 24.70
C PHE A 91 -2.27 -7.23 23.26
N ALA A 92 -1.80 -8.46 23.08
CA ALA A 92 -1.65 -9.06 21.75
C ALA A 92 -3.00 -9.18 21.01
N ALA A 93 -4.08 -9.54 21.72
CA ALA A 93 -5.43 -9.59 21.18
C ALA A 93 -5.94 -8.19 20.75
N LEU A 94 -5.69 -7.17 21.57
CA LEU A 94 -6.04 -5.78 21.24
C LEU A 94 -5.32 -5.32 19.97
N LEU A 95 -4.02 -5.57 19.86
CA LEU A 95 -3.26 -5.27 18.64
C LEU A 95 -3.80 -6.01 17.41
N GLY A 96 -4.16 -7.28 17.56
CA GLY A 96 -4.79 -8.08 16.51
C GLY A 96 -6.14 -7.48 16.08
N ALA A 97 -6.96 -7.05 17.01
CA ALA A 97 -8.24 -6.39 16.74
C ALA A 97 -8.05 -5.07 15.99
N VAL A 98 -7.11 -4.22 16.43
CA VAL A 98 -6.78 -2.95 15.75
C VAL A 98 -6.28 -3.21 14.32
N LEU A 99 -5.44 -4.22 14.12
CA LEU A 99 -4.96 -4.59 12.80
C LEU A 99 -6.12 -5.08 11.91
N CYS A 100 -7.01 -5.89 12.45
CA CYS A 100 -8.20 -6.36 11.74
C CYS A 100 -9.10 -5.20 11.30
N LEU A 101 -9.37 -4.25 12.20
CA LEU A 101 -10.14 -3.03 11.89
C LEU A 101 -9.45 -2.17 10.82
N THR A 102 -8.14 -2.04 10.90
CA THR A 102 -7.36 -1.32 9.88
C THR A 102 -7.48 -1.99 8.51
N CYS A 103 -7.35 -3.31 8.43
CA CYS A 103 -7.54 -4.07 7.20
C CYS A 103 -8.98 -3.91 6.65
N ALA A 104 -9.99 -3.93 7.52
CA ALA A 104 -11.38 -3.73 7.14
C ALA A 104 -11.62 -2.31 6.59
N ALA A 105 -11.02 -1.28 7.19
CA ALA A 105 -11.08 0.10 6.70
C ALA A 105 -10.41 0.25 5.33
N PHE A 106 -9.28 -0.39 5.11
CA PHE A 106 -8.63 -0.45 3.78
C PHE A 106 -9.52 -1.12 2.74
N GLN A 107 -10.14 -2.25 3.08
CA GLN A 107 -11.03 -2.95 2.16
C GLN A 107 -12.27 -2.12 1.84
N PHE A 108 -12.83 -1.42 2.83
CA PHE A 108 -13.93 -0.48 2.61
C PHE A 108 -13.54 0.62 1.61
N SER A 109 -12.37 1.23 1.77
CA SER A 109 -11.85 2.26 0.87
C SER A 109 -11.64 1.74 -0.57
N ASN A 110 -11.12 0.52 -0.70
CA ASN A 110 -10.96 -0.12 -2.01
C ASN A 110 -12.31 -0.41 -2.68
N ASN A 111 -13.28 -0.91 -1.92
CA ASN A 111 -14.64 -1.15 -2.42
C ASN A 111 -15.32 0.15 -2.87
N LEU A 112 -15.13 1.24 -2.12
CA LEU A 112 -15.64 2.55 -2.51
C LEU A 112 -15.07 3.02 -3.85
N ALA A 113 -13.77 2.85 -4.07
CA ALA A 113 -13.14 3.19 -5.34
C ALA A 113 -13.68 2.36 -6.52
N ILE A 114 -13.92 1.05 -6.30
CA ILE A 114 -14.57 0.18 -7.29
C ILE A 114 -16.00 0.67 -7.59
N ALA A 115 -16.76 1.00 -6.54
CA ALA A 115 -18.11 1.52 -6.68
C ALA A 115 -18.15 2.80 -7.52
N LEU A 116 -17.26 3.75 -7.25
CA LEU A 116 -17.14 5.00 -8.01
C LEU A 116 -16.77 4.74 -9.48
N ALA A 117 -15.80 3.86 -9.73
CA ALA A 117 -15.37 3.52 -11.09
C ALA A 117 -16.50 2.85 -11.90
N VAL A 118 -17.19 1.89 -11.31
CA VAL A 118 -18.31 1.18 -11.99
C VAL A 118 -19.54 2.08 -12.13
N GLY A 119 -19.80 2.92 -11.11
CA GLY A 119 -20.93 3.85 -11.13
C GLY A 119 -20.85 4.87 -12.26
N ALA A 120 -19.64 5.24 -12.71
CA ALA A 120 -19.44 6.16 -13.84
C ALA A 120 -19.95 5.58 -15.19
N PHE A 121 -20.08 4.27 -15.29
CA PHE A 121 -20.56 3.58 -16.50
C PHE A 121 -21.98 3.01 -16.34
N ALA A 122 -22.57 3.14 -15.15
CA ALA A 122 -23.90 2.59 -14.87
C ALA A 122 -25.01 3.46 -15.47
N PRO A 123 -26.09 2.86 -16.02
CA PRO A 123 -27.24 3.61 -16.49
C PRO A 123 -27.90 4.40 -15.37
N GLU A 124 -28.46 5.57 -15.70
CA GLU A 124 -29.23 6.37 -14.76
C GLU A 124 -30.36 5.53 -14.13
N GLY A 125 -30.53 5.62 -12.82
CA GLY A 125 -31.50 4.83 -12.05
C GLY A 125 -31.02 3.46 -11.57
N TYR A 126 -29.95 2.90 -12.13
CA TYR A 126 -29.40 1.59 -11.73
C TYR A 126 -28.02 1.67 -11.10
N VAL A 127 -27.52 2.87 -10.78
CA VAL A 127 -26.17 3.09 -10.26
C VAL A 127 -25.92 2.28 -9.00
N LEU A 128 -26.79 2.38 -8.00
CA LEU A 128 -26.60 1.69 -6.72
C LEU A 128 -26.62 0.15 -6.84
N PRO A 129 -27.61 -0.48 -7.49
CA PRO A 129 -27.59 -1.94 -7.64
C PRO A 129 -26.39 -2.44 -8.44
N VAL A 130 -25.95 -1.73 -9.47
CA VAL A 130 -24.76 -2.08 -10.27
C VAL A 130 -23.49 -1.99 -9.42
N GLN A 131 -23.33 -0.95 -8.63
CA GLN A 131 -22.20 -0.79 -7.69
C GLN A 131 -22.16 -1.93 -6.67
N LEU A 132 -23.29 -2.24 -6.03
CA LEU A 132 -23.38 -3.31 -5.04
C LEU A 132 -23.07 -4.68 -5.66
N ALA A 133 -23.62 -4.97 -6.82
CA ALA A 133 -23.37 -6.22 -7.54
C ALA A 133 -21.89 -6.36 -7.94
N ALA A 134 -21.28 -5.30 -8.46
CA ALA A 134 -19.86 -5.30 -8.82
C ALA A 134 -18.95 -5.51 -7.61
N MET A 135 -19.20 -4.80 -6.50
CA MET A 135 -18.45 -4.98 -5.26
C MET A 135 -18.59 -6.41 -4.73
N ALA A 136 -19.81 -6.95 -4.68
CA ALA A 136 -20.05 -8.32 -4.22
C ALA A 136 -19.34 -9.34 -5.12
N ALA A 137 -19.45 -9.21 -6.43
CA ALA A 137 -18.81 -10.10 -7.39
C ALA A 137 -17.28 -10.10 -7.25
N ILE A 138 -16.67 -8.92 -7.19
CA ILE A 138 -15.21 -8.78 -7.04
C ILE A 138 -14.75 -9.37 -5.71
N ASN A 139 -15.43 -9.09 -4.60
CA ASN A 139 -15.06 -9.65 -3.30
C ASN A 139 -15.20 -11.19 -3.28
N VAL A 140 -16.26 -11.76 -3.88
CA VAL A 140 -16.41 -13.21 -4.00
C VAL A 140 -15.27 -13.81 -4.83
N VAL A 141 -14.95 -13.21 -5.98
CA VAL A 141 -13.83 -13.66 -6.82
C VAL A 141 -12.51 -13.62 -6.05
N LEU A 142 -12.24 -12.53 -5.30
CA LEU A 142 -11.03 -12.41 -4.48
C LEU A 142 -10.95 -13.48 -3.38
N VAL A 143 -12.07 -13.75 -2.69
CA VAL A 143 -12.14 -14.80 -1.67
C VAL A 143 -11.89 -16.18 -2.28
N VAL A 144 -12.58 -16.52 -3.37
CA VAL A 144 -12.38 -17.79 -4.08
C VAL A 144 -10.93 -17.93 -4.57
N PHE A 145 -10.37 -16.85 -5.09
CA PHE A 145 -8.99 -16.81 -5.56
C PHE A 145 -8.01 -17.01 -4.41
N LEU A 146 -8.22 -16.40 -3.26
CA LEU A 146 -7.39 -16.55 -2.07
C LEU A 146 -7.31 -18.02 -1.61
N PHE A 147 -8.43 -18.75 -1.62
CA PHE A 147 -8.46 -20.16 -1.23
C PHE A 147 -7.86 -21.09 -2.27
N LYS A 148 -7.99 -20.77 -3.58
CA LYS A 148 -7.47 -21.61 -4.67
C LYS A 148 -6.01 -21.33 -5.03
N ALA A 149 -5.51 -20.14 -4.74
CA ALA A 149 -4.26 -19.62 -5.26
C ALA A 149 -3.02 -19.93 -4.39
N GLN A 150 -3.10 -20.86 -3.47
CA GLN A 150 -1.97 -21.23 -2.59
C GLN A 150 -0.68 -21.63 -3.35
N HIS A 151 -0.78 -22.00 -4.63
CA HIS A 151 0.36 -22.38 -5.48
C HIS A 151 0.72 -21.35 -6.57
N ILE A 152 0.00 -20.21 -6.67
CA ILE A 152 0.12 -19.29 -7.81
C ILE A 152 0.89 -17.99 -7.43
N PHE A 153 1.60 -17.96 -6.32
CA PHE A 153 2.32 -16.77 -5.83
C PHE A 153 3.22 -16.11 -6.89
N LYS A 154 3.90 -16.90 -7.73
CA LYS A 154 4.77 -16.37 -8.79
C LYS A 154 4.01 -15.66 -9.92
N SER A 155 2.82 -16.18 -10.28
CA SER A 155 1.99 -15.54 -11.32
C SER A 155 1.39 -14.23 -10.82
N ILE A 156 0.96 -14.18 -9.56
CA ILE A 156 0.44 -12.97 -8.92
C ILE A 156 1.52 -11.89 -8.88
N GLU A 157 2.75 -12.22 -8.52
CA GLU A 157 3.87 -11.29 -8.49
C GLU A 157 4.11 -10.63 -9.86
N GLY A 158 4.01 -11.42 -10.95
CA GLY A 158 4.12 -10.91 -12.30
C GLY A 158 3.01 -9.90 -12.66
N ILE A 159 1.77 -10.24 -12.37
CA ILE A 159 0.61 -9.37 -12.61
C ILE A 159 0.73 -8.09 -11.79
N MET A 160 1.09 -8.19 -10.50
CA MET A 160 1.27 -7.03 -9.64
C MET A 160 2.35 -6.07 -10.17
N LYS A 161 3.48 -6.60 -10.65
CA LYS A 161 4.55 -5.78 -11.26
C LYS A 161 4.06 -5.01 -12.48
N VAL A 162 3.29 -5.66 -13.36
CA VAL A 162 2.71 -5.01 -14.55
C VAL A 162 1.72 -3.93 -14.13
N MET A 163 0.83 -4.22 -13.18
CA MET A 163 -0.16 -3.26 -12.69
C MET A 163 0.50 -2.02 -12.07
N VAL A 164 1.54 -2.20 -11.25
CA VAL A 164 2.31 -1.06 -10.70
C VAL A 164 2.99 -0.28 -11.81
N GLY A 165 3.57 -0.96 -12.80
CA GLY A 165 4.15 -0.30 -13.95
C GLY A 165 3.14 0.59 -14.68
N VAL A 166 1.94 0.09 -14.94
CA VAL A 166 0.85 0.86 -15.57
C VAL A 166 0.46 2.07 -14.70
N VAL A 167 0.30 1.89 -13.39
CA VAL A 167 -0.04 2.99 -12.47
C VAL A 167 1.06 4.05 -12.46
N LEU A 168 2.33 3.66 -12.37
CA LEU A 168 3.45 4.61 -12.38
C LEU A 168 3.53 5.37 -13.71
N ILE A 169 3.34 4.69 -14.85
CA ILE A 169 3.31 5.34 -16.16
C ILE A 169 2.14 6.32 -16.24
N SER A 170 0.95 5.94 -15.75
CA SER A 170 -0.22 6.81 -15.71
C SER A 170 0.03 8.06 -14.87
N PHE A 171 0.72 7.94 -13.73
CA PHE A 171 1.12 9.09 -12.92
C PHE A 171 2.12 9.99 -13.63
N LEU A 172 3.11 9.43 -14.31
CA LEU A 172 4.07 10.20 -15.09
C LEU A 172 3.37 10.98 -16.21
N ILE A 173 2.49 10.32 -16.96
CA ILE A 173 1.70 10.99 -18.01
C ILE A 173 0.87 12.13 -17.40
N ASN A 174 0.20 11.86 -16.28
CA ASN A 174 -0.62 12.87 -15.61
C ASN A 174 0.23 14.07 -15.13
N LEU A 175 1.42 13.83 -14.61
CA LEU A 175 2.36 14.86 -14.20
C LEU A 175 2.77 15.77 -15.38
N PHE A 176 3.06 15.16 -16.55
CA PHE A 176 3.42 15.93 -17.76
C PHE A 176 2.25 16.73 -18.33
N VAL A 177 1.05 16.14 -18.30
CA VAL A 177 -0.18 16.80 -18.80
C VAL A 177 -0.62 17.94 -17.86
N ALA A 178 -0.56 17.72 -16.55
CA ALA A 178 -0.98 18.70 -15.54
C ALA A 178 -0.07 19.94 -15.47
N ARG A 179 1.18 19.85 -15.97
CA ARG A 179 2.17 20.95 -15.95
C ARG A 179 2.15 21.74 -14.64
N PRO A 180 2.44 21.11 -13.50
CA PRO A 180 2.33 21.78 -12.22
C PRO A 180 3.26 23.00 -12.13
N ASP A 181 2.82 24.03 -11.46
CA ASP A 181 3.69 25.15 -11.08
C ASP A 181 4.68 24.66 -10.00
N TRP A 182 5.93 24.45 -10.42
CA TRP A 182 6.99 23.96 -9.53
C TRP A 182 7.25 24.87 -8.34
N MET A 183 7.01 26.18 -8.50
CA MET A 183 7.14 27.14 -7.40
C MET A 183 6.04 26.91 -6.36
N ALA A 184 4.81 26.64 -6.80
CA ALA A 184 3.70 26.29 -5.91
C ALA A 184 3.92 24.95 -5.21
N VAL A 185 4.51 23.95 -5.89
CA VAL A 185 4.91 22.67 -5.30
C VAL A 185 5.93 22.86 -4.18
N VAL A 186 6.99 23.65 -4.43
CA VAL A 186 8.04 23.91 -3.41
C VAL A 186 7.45 24.69 -2.22
N ARG A 187 6.58 25.65 -2.46
CA ARG A 187 5.88 26.38 -1.39
C ARG A 187 4.95 25.46 -0.58
N GLY A 188 4.33 24.49 -1.23
CA GLY A 188 3.47 23.49 -0.58
C GLY A 188 4.21 22.50 0.32
N LEU A 189 5.55 22.37 0.21
CA LEU A 189 6.37 21.59 1.12
C LEU A 189 6.67 22.30 2.45
N VAL A 190 6.41 23.61 2.52
CA VAL A 190 6.57 24.38 3.76
C VAL A 190 5.30 24.20 4.62
N PRO A 191 5.43 23.76 5.88
CA PRO A 191 4.29 23.57 6.77
C PRO A 191 3.49 24.86 6.94
N ARG A 192 2.26 24.88 6.44
CA ARG A 192 1.31 25.97 6.60
C ARG A 192 -0.05 25.40 6.96
N ARG A 193 -0.84 26.20 7.67
CA ARG A 193 -2.23 25.85 7.94
C ARG A 193 -3.04 26.12 6.67
N PRO A 194 -3.83 25.15 6.17
CA PRO A 194 -4.68 25.40 5.01
C PRO A 194 -5.72 26.48 5.29
N GLU A 195 -5.94 27.37 4.33
CA GLU A 195 -6.87 28.49 4.48
C GLU A 195 -8.36 28.08 4.55
N GLY A 196 -8.66 26.79 4.44
CA GLY A 196 -10.04 26.23 4.51
C GLY A 196 -10.39 25.46 5.78
N LEU A 197 -9.51 25.41 6.79
CA LEU A 197 -9.74 24.76 8.09
C LEU A 197 -10.03 25.79 9.19
N SER A 198 -11.09 26.56 9.01
CA SER A 198 -11.64 27.45 10.05
C SER A 198 -12.85 26.80 10.69
#